data_bbdf7a262e8bf4a04a96721bea433e6b
#
_entry.id   bbdf7a262e8bf4a04a96721bea433e6b
#
_cell.length_a   1.000
_cell.length_b   1.000
_cell.length_c   1.000
_cell.angle_alpha   90.00
_cell.angle_beta   90.00
_cell.angle_gamma   90.00
#
_symmetry.space_group_name_H-M   'P 1'
#
loop_
_entity.id
_entity.type
_entity.pdbx_description
1 polymer ?
#
loop_
_entity_poly.entity_id
_entity_poly.type
_entity_poly.pdbx_seq_one_letter_code
_entity_poly.pdbx_strand_id
1 'polypeptide(L)'
;MPSFKFRKNLLLTLIASAVILVAANILLNRDLFVNSSNEDTIDEEEISQRFLNILAEFDIEAKFIKESKVKDKHSNHVISSFKVQVPTDLTIPEILKDVFQSFRKDSLIIQSLEKVKGGKTAVSLKIGSSAVLQAEFDYAKNYNRNNGYFAFILNDVDPANASIIDLIESPAKINLLIRPETKNLQQLEFIRNNGQQFSVLIDDDISEQNYKLSATYSEQRIVTVIKTLVTDFQNAACFIIDDNSNFFNSSNNEILTRELSKRNIKLFRTSDFMNLINDETILDSFDNQLEALVSGGSIIFLVSEEAYKSLNSEIKKYTKKGYRVITSSLILLDN
;
A
#
# COMPACT_ATOMS: atom_id res chain seq x y z
N MET A 1 -65.44 34.23 -12.40
CA MET A 1 -64.68 33.15 -13.11
C MET A 1 -64.06 33.75 -14.36
N PRO A 2 -62.76 33.60 -14.61
CA PRO A 2 -62.13 34.15 -15.81
C PRO A 2 -62.71 33.51 -17.06
N SER A 3 -63.01 34.32 -18.10
CA SER A 3 -63.67 33.90 -19.32
C SER A 3 -62.87 32.85 -20.09
N PHE A 4 -63.52 31.93 -20.80
CA PHE A 4 -62.87 30.87 -21.60
C PHE A 4 -61.79 31.40 -22.54
N LYS A 5 -61.95 32.58 -23.08
CA LYS A 5 -60.96 33.31 -23.92
C LYS A 5 -59.68 33.62 -23.13
N PHE A 6 -59.78 34.04 -21.89
CA PHE A 6 -58.61 34.34 -21.04
C PHE A 6 -57.78 33.09 -20.77
N ARG A 7 -58.41 31.96 -20.44
CA ARG A 7 -57.71 30.67 -20.20
C ARG A 7 -57.02 30.19 -21.47
N LYS A 8 -57.64 30.31 -22.64
CA LYS A 8 -57.05 29.94 -23.93
C LYS A 8 -55.82 30.77 -24.24
N ASN A 9 -55.87 32.10 -24.05
CA ASN A 9 -54.74 32.97 -24.29
C ASN A 9 -53.60 32.75 -23.31
N LEU A 10 -53.90 32.45 -22.02
CA LEU A 10 -52.91 32.13 -21.03
C LEU A 10 -52.16 30.81 -21.39
N LEU A 11 -52.91 29.81 -21.86
CA LEU A 11 -52.33 28.53 -22.28
C LEU A 11 -51.44 28.69 -23.52
N LEU A 12 -51.85 29.49 -24.49
CA LEU A 12 -51.02 29.80 -25.64
C LEU A 12 -49.75 30.57 -25.32
N THR A 13 -49.80 31.52 -24.38
CA THR A 13 -48.58 32.23 -23.93
C THR A 13 -47.63 31.30 -23.15
N LEU A 14 -48.13 30.39 -22.32
CA LEU A 14 -47.33 29.39 -21.64
C LEU A 14 -46.63 28.44 -22.62
N ILE A 15 -47.34 27.97 -23.63
CA ILE A 15 -46.75 27.11 -24.68
C ILE A 15 -45.66 27.88 -25.46
N ALA A 16 -45.93 29.12 -25.85
CA ALA A 16 -44.97 29.94 -26.57
C ALA A 16 -43.73 30.21 -25.74
N SER A 17 -43.87 30.52 -24.43
CA SER A 17 -42.72 30.72 -23.55
C SER A 17 -41.92 29.41 -23.33
N ALA A 18 -42.57 28.29 -23.24
CA ALA A 18 -41.87 26.98 -23.11
C ALA A 18 -41.06 26.64 -24.38
N VAL A 19 -41.61 26.91 -25.56
CA VAL A 19 -40.89 26.72 -26.84
C VAL A 19 -39.71 27.67 -26.96
N ILE A 20 -39.85 28.95 -26.54
CA ILE A 20 -38.74 29.92 -26.52
C ILE A 20 -37.63 29.47 -25.55
N LEU A 21 -38.00 28.99 -24.37
CA LEU A 21 -37.02 28.46 -23.37
C LEU A 21 -36.27 27.24 -23.88
N VAL A 22 -36.94 26.30 -24.53
CA VAL A 22 -36.31 25.15 -25.16
C VAL A 22 -35.39 25.56 -26.30
N ALA A 23 -35.82 26.47 -27.16
CA ALA A 23 -34.99 26.99 -28.26
C ALA A 23 -33.78 27.78 -27.73
N ALA A 24 -33.94 28.59 -26.69
CA ALA A 24 -32.85 29.30 -26.03
C ALA A 24 -31.84 28.32 -25.36
N ASN A 25 -32.34 27.28 -24.71
CA ASN A 25 -31.50 26.25 -24.13
C ASN A 25 -30.70 25.49 -25.22
N ILE A 26 -31.31 25.16 -26.35
CA ILE A 26 -30.62 24.53 -27.48
C ILE A 26 -29.56 25.46 -28.07
N LEU A 27 -29.85 26.77 -28.21
CA LEU A 27 -28.92 27.78 -28.73
C LEU A 27 -27.74 28.01 -27.75
N LEU A 28 -28.02 28.13 -26.45
CA LEU A 28 -26.99 28.35 -25.44
C LEU A 28 -26.10 27.08 -25.26
N ASN A 29 -26.66 25.92 -25.41
CA ASN A 29 -25.87 24.67 -25.37
C ASN A 29 -25.16 24.37 -26.69
N ARG A 30 -25.59 24.97 -27.82
CA ARG A 30 -24.93 24.80 -29.11
C ARG A 30 -23.49 25.33 -29.11
N ASP A 31 -23.22 26.40 -28.38
CA ASP A 31 -21.87 26.96 -28.24
C ASP A 31 -20.98 26.10 -27.32
N LEU A 32 -21.57 25.33 -26.40
CA LEU A 32 -20.87 24.32 -25.62
C LEU A 32 -20.54 23.05 -26.43
N PHE A 33 -21.34 22.77 -27.49
CA PHE A 33 -21.07 21.65 -28.40
C PHE A 33 -20.20 22.03 -29.60
N VAL A 34 -20.11 23.33 -29.96
CA VAL A 34 -19.33 23.79 -31.11
C VAL A 34 -17.92 24.25 -30.72
N ASN A 35 -17.68 24.63 -29.46
CA ASN A 35 -16.33 24.98 -28.98
C ASN A 35 -15.51 23.78 -28.49
N SER A 36 -15.95 22.52 -28.72
CA SER A 36 -15.12 21.32 -28.49
C SER A 36 -14.31 20.91 -29.73
N SER A 37 -14.09 21.79 -30.70
CA SER A 37 -13.28 21.51 -31.89
C SER A 37 -11.80 21.95 -31.77
N ASN A 38 -11.31 22.20 -30.55
CA ASN A 38 -9.90 21.97 -30.18
C ASN A 38 -9.90 20.74 -29.26
N GLU A 39 -10.41 19.61 -29.77
CA GLU A 39 -10.00 18.31 -29.24
C GLU A 39 -8.48 18.23 -29.48
N ASP A 40 -7.70 18.35 -28.42
CA ASP A 40 -6.47 17.61 -28.32
C ASP A 40 -6.89 16.15 -28.60
N THR A 41 -6.78 15.75 -29.86
CA THR A 41 -7.01 14.35 -30.27
C THR A 41 -5.93 13.56 -29.56
N ILE A 42 -6.26 13.02 -28.37
CA ILE A 42 -5.36 12.13 -27.65
C ILE A 42 -5.04 11.03 -28.64
N ASP A 43 -3.78 10.90 -28.99
CA ASP A 43 -3.31 9.90 -29.94
C ASP A 43 -3.61 8.50 -29.41
N GLU A 44 -4.22 7.64 -30.25
CA GLU A 44 -4.50 6.25 -29.87
C GLU A 44 -3.23 5.52 -29.43
N GLU A 45 -2.09 5.89 -29.97
CA GLU A 45 -0.78 5.35 -29.61
C GLU A 45 -0.37 5.80 -28.19
N GLU A 46 -0.64 7.06 -27.83
CA GLU A 46 -0.43 7.59 -26.48
C GLU A 46 -1.30 6.85 -25.45
N ILE A 47 -2.59 6.63 -25.75
CA ILE A 47 -3.50 5.88 -24.90
C ILE A 47 -2.98 4.44 -24.69
N SER A 48 -2.55 3.80 -25.77
CA SER A 48 -2.02 2.42 -25.72
C SER A 48 -0.74 2.34 -24.89
N GLN A 49 0.19 3.28 -25.10
CA GLN A 49 1.43 3.33 -24.34
C GLN A 49 1.19 3.60 -22.85
N ARG A 50 0.30 4.52 -22.54
CA ARG A 50 -0.08 4.84 -21.16
C ARG A 50 -0.76 3.66 -20.46
N PHE A 51 -1.60 2.91 -21.18
CA PHE A 51 -2.17 1.66 -20.67
C PHE A 51 -1.09 0.60 -20.39
N LEU A 52 -0.12 0.41 -21.29
CA LEU A 52 1.00 -0.50 -21.07
C LEU A 52 1.90 -0.08 -19.91
N ASN A 53 2.12 1.23 -19.72
CA ASN A 53 2.89 1.74 -18.60
C ASN A 53 2.20 1.41 -17.25
N ILE A 54 0.86 1.51 -17.20
CA ILE A 54 0.11 1.10 -16.00
C ILE A 54 0.32 -0.39 -15.71
N LEU A 55 0.27 -1.25 -16.73
CA LEU A 55 0.52 -2.69 -16.54
C LEU A 55 1.95 -2.97 -16.07
N ALA A 56 2.93 -2.19 -16.55
CA ALA A 56 4.32 -2.29 -16.13
C ALA A 56 4.52 -1.90 -14.65
N GLU A 57 3.73 -0.94 -14.12
CA GLU A 57 3.75 -0.61 -12.69
C GLU A 57 3.36 -1.80 -11.79
N PHE A 58 2.57 -2.73 -12.32
CA PHE A 58 2.19 -3.97 -11.66
C PHE A 58 3.14 -5.13 -11.95
N ASP A 59 4.29 -4.88 -12.57
CA ASP A 59 5.28 -5.90 -12.96
C ASP A 59 4.65 -7.07 -13.76
N ILE A 60 3.69 -6.73 -14.64
CA ILE A 60 3.11 -7.71 -15.55
C ILE A 60 4.05 -7.84 -16.76
N GLU A 61 4.75 -8.97 -16.85
CA GLU A 61 5.72 -9.22 -17.91
C GLU A 61 5.07 -9.18 -19.30
N ALA A 62 5.79 -8.63 -20.29
CA ALA A 62 5.31 -8.48 -21.69
C ALA A 62 4.82 -9.80 -22.32
N LYS A 63 5.38 -10.95 -21.92
CA LYS A 63 4.92 -12.27 -22.41
C LYS A 63 3.48 -12.60 -22.03
N PHE A 64 2.93 -11.96 -20.98
CA PHE A 64 1.55 -12.12 -20.52
C PHE A 64 0.60 -11.08 -21.11
N ILE A 65 1.10 -10.19 -21.98
CA ILE A 65 0.32 -9.16 -22.66
C ILE A 65 0.36 -9.47 -24.16
N LYS A 66 -0.81 -9.75 -24.74
CA LYS A 66 -0.92 -9.95 -26.20
C LYS A 66 -1.66 -8.77 -26.81
N GLU A 67 -0.97 -8.00 -27.62
CA GLU A 67 -1.56 -6.94 -28.40
C GLU A 67 -2.05 -7.48 -29.74
N SER A 68 -3.17 -6.96 -30.23
CA SER A 68 -3.72 -7.19 -31.55
C SER A 68 -4.45 -5.94 -32.02
N LYS A 69 -4.55 -5.74 -33.32
CA LYS A 69 -5.36 -4.67 -33.90
C LYS A 69 -6.72 -5.24 -34.30
N VAL A 70 -7.80 -4.62 -33.86
CA VAL A 70 -9.17 -5.03 -34.19
C VAL A 70 -9.95 -3.85 -34.74
N LYS A 71 -10.92 -4.11 -35.63
CA LYS A 71 -11.84 -3.06 -36.10
C LYS A 71 -12.92 -2.81 -35.07
N ASP A 72 -13.11 -1.56 -34.70
CA ASP A 72 -14.25 -1.18 -33.88
C ASP A 72 -15.55 -1.36 -34.67
N LYS A 73 -16.57 -1.90 -34.01
CA LYS A 73 -17.85 -2.24 -34.64
C LYS A 73 -18.67 -1.02 -35.06
N HIS A 74 -18.41 0.14 -34.44
CA HIS A 74 -19.22 1.35 -34.65
C HIS A 74 -18.53 2.36 -35.58
N SER A 75 -17.21 2.47 -35.55
CA SER A 75 -16.47 3.50 -36.29
C SER A 75 -15.67 2.97 -37.48
N ASN A 76 -15.56 1.64 -37.65
CA ASN A 76 -14.67 0.99 -38.63
C ASN A 76 -13.16 1.33 -38.47
N HIS A 77 -12.78 2.10 -37.43
CA HIS A 77 -11.40 2.37 -37.11
C HIS A 77 -10.72 1.12 -36.55
N VAL A 78 -9.40 1.02 -36.79
CA VAL A 78 -8.57 -0.05 -36.26
C VAL A 78 -7.99 0.39 -34.94
N ILE A 79 -8.37 -0.27 -33.86
CA ILE A 79 -7.99 0.05 -32.48
C ILE A 79 -7.08 -1.02 -31.87
N SER A 80 -6.28 -0.64 -30.88
CA SER A 80 -5.51 -1.61 -30.08
C SER A 80 -6.41 -2.43 -29.18
N SER A 81 -6.16 -3.74 -29.18
CA SER A 81 -6.85 -4.70 -28.31
C SER A 81 -5.82 -5.52 -27.54
N PHE A 82 -5.90 -5.51 -26.23
CA PHE A 82 -4.97 -6.19 -25.32
C PHE A 82 -5.66 -7.39 -24.67
N LYS A 83 -4.96 -8.54 -24.63
CA LYS A 83 -5.31 -9.66 -23.76
C LYS A 83 -4.23 -9.75 -22.68
N VAL A 84 -4.63 -9.50 -21.45
CA VAL A 84 -3.76 -9.43 -20.28
C VAL A 84 -3.99 -10.64 -19.40
N GLN A 85 -2.97 -11.44 -19.20
CA GLN A 85 -2.97 -12.50 -18.20
C GLN A 85 -2.46 -11.95 -16.89
N VAL A 86 -3.35 -11.89 -15.89
CA VAL A 86 -3.09 -11.31 -14.57
C VAL A 86 -2.52 -12.38 -13.64
N PRO A 87 -1.45 -12.07 -12.87
CA PRO A 87 -0.94 -12.98 -11.85
C PRO A 87 -1.99 -13.23 -10.76
N THR A 88 -1.95 -14.41 -10.14
CA THR A 88 -2.97 -14.83 -9.16
C THR A 88 -2.91 -14.10 -7.83
N ASP A 89 -1.78 -13.45 -7.54
CA ASP A 89 -1.56 -12.62 -6.34
C ASP A 89 -2.05 -11.17 -6.48
N LEU A 90 -2.50 -10.78 -7.69
CA LEU A 90 -3.01 -9.44 -8.00
C LEU A 90 -4.49 -9.50 -8.36
N THR A 91 -5.27 -8.52 -7.93
CA THR A 91 -6.69 -8.47 -8.29
C THR A 91 -6.93 -7.58 -9.51
N ILE A 92 -7.81 -8.02 -10.43
CA ILE A 92 -8.18 -7.22 -11.60
C ILE A 92 -8.74 -5.85 -11.20
N PRO A 93 -9.59 -5.70 -10.15
CA PRO A 93 -10.06 -4.39 -9.68
C PRO A 93 -8.94 -3.42 -9.28
N GLU A 94 -7.80 -3.89 -8.74
CA GLU A 94 -6.66 -3.01 -8.42
C GLU A 94 -6.06 -2.41 -9.68
N ILE A 95 -5.83 -3.21 -10.72
CA ILE A 95 -5.36 -2.72 -12.01
C ILE A 95 -6.35 -1.72 -12.59
N LEU A 96 -7.64 -2.07 -12.60
CA LEU A 96 -8.69 -1.20 -13.15
C LEU A 96 -8.80 0.12 -12.42
N LYS A 97 -8.60 0.15 -11.11
CA LYS A 97 -8.57 1.39 -10.34
C LYS A 97 -7.52 2.36 -10.89
N ASP A 98 -6.31 1.87 -11.18
CA ASP A 98 -5.23 2.69 -11.70
C ASP A 98 -5.49 3.11 -13.16
N VAL A 99 -6.06 2.23 -13.98
CA VAL A 99 -6.54 2.58 -15.31
C VAL A 99 -7.57 3.72 -15.24
N PHE A 100 -8.60 3.59 -14.38
CA PHE A 100 -9.60 4.65 -14.19
C PHE A 100 -8.98 5.97 -13.68
N GLN A 101 -8.03 5.90 -12.75
CA GLN A 101 -7.36 7.09 -12.21
C GLN A 101 -6.50 7.79 -13.26
N SER A 102 -5.75 7.03 -14.06
CA SER A 102 -4.85 7.56 -15.08
C SER A 102 -5.62 8.29 -16.18
N PHE A 103 -6.74 7.76 -16.61
CA PHE A 103 -7.54 8.35 -17.71
C PHE A 103 -8.70 9.25 -17.23
N ARG A 104 -8.81 9.51 -15.93
CA ARG A 104 -9.93 10.29 -15.34
C ARG A 104 -10.00 11.71 -15.85
N LYS A 105 -8.86 12.32 -16.19
CA LYS A 105 -8.78 13.72 -16.66
C LYS A 105 -9.06 13.87 -18.15
N ASP A 106 -9.00 12.78 -18.88
CA ASP A 106 -9.24 12.74 -20.30
C ASP A 106 -10.76 12.65 -20.55
N SER A 107 -11.23 13.16 -21.65
CA SER A 107 -12.65 13.07 -22.05
C SER A 107 -13.05 11.63 -22.46
N LEU A 108 -12.44 10.62 -21.83
CA LEU A 108 -12.65 9.20 -22.13
C LEU A 108 -13.74 8.59 -21.26
N ILE A 109 -14.61 7.82 -21.89
CA ILE A 109 -15.58 6.97 -21.21
C ILE A 109 -14.95 5.59 -21.01
N ILE A 110 -14.72 5.20 -19.75
CA ILE A 110 -14.17 3.89 -19.41
C ILE A 110 -15.31 2.98 -18.97
N GLN A 111 -15.44 1.87 -19.65
CA GLN A 111 -16.44 0.85 -19.32
C GLN A 111 -15.75 -0.47 -19.00
N SER A 112 -16.14 -1.09 -17.90
CA SER A 112 -15.68 -2.44 -17.53
C SER A 112 -16.87 -3.37 -17.40
N LEU A 113 -16.71 -4.59 -17.86
CA LEU A 113 -17.72 -5.66 -17.79
C LEU A 113 -17.06 -6.94 -17.31
N GLU A 114 -17.43 -7.38 -16.13
CA GLU A 114 -17.05 -8.68 -15.62
C GLU A 114 -17.84 -9.77 -16.38
N LYS A 115 -17.15 -10.58 -17.19
CA LYS A 115 -17.74 -11.66 -17.98
C LYS A 115 -17.94 -12.95 -17.17
N VAL A 116 -17.06 -13.16 -16.20
CA VAL A 116 -17.08 -14.31 -15.30
C VAL A 116 -16.81 -13.79 -13.89
N LYS A 117 -17.65 -14.16 -12.94
CA LYS A 117 -17.56 -13.71 -11.54
C LYS A 117 -16.18 -14.00 -10.94
N GLY A 118 -15.53 -12.95 -10.45
CA GLY A 118 -14.18 -13.03 -9.88
C GLY A 118 -13.10 -13.38 -10.89
N GLY A 119 -13.31 -13.15 -12.19
CA GLY A 119 -12.37 -13.56 -13.22
C GLY A 119 -12.40 -12.67 -14.45
N LYS A 120 -12.61 -13.25 -15.61
CA LYS A 120 -12.51 -12.60 -16.91
C LYS A 120 -13.28 -11.29 -17.00
N THR A 121 -12.57 -10.18 -17.22
CA THR A 121 -13.13 -8.83 -17.27
C THR A 121 -12.72 -8.13 -18.56
N ALA A 122 -13.71 -7.59 -19.28
CA ALA A 122 -13.45 -6.75 -20.46
C ALA A 122 -13.50 -5.28 -20.08
N VAL A 123 -12.62 -4.50 -20.68
CA VAL A 123 -12.52 -3.04 -20.52
C VAL A 123 -12.50 -2.39 -21.88
N SER A 124 -13.17 -1.25 -22.01
CA SER A 124 -13.13 -0.44 -23.22
C SER A 124 -13.00 1.03 -22.86
N LEU A 125 -12.05 1.71 -23.49
CA LEU A 125 -11.87 3.14 -23.44
C LEU A 125 -12.50 3.73 -24.71
N LYS A 126 -13.35 4.74 -24.57
CA LYS A 126 -14.13 5.31 -25.67
C LYS A 126 -14.07 6.83 -25.70
N ILE A 127 -14.08 7.38 -26.89
CA ILE A 127 -14.37 8.80 -27.15
C ILE A 127 -15.77 8.84 -27.79
N GLY A 128 -16.72 9.41 -27.07
CA GLY A 128 -18.13 9.36 -27.51
C GLY A 128 -18.64 7.90 -27.64
N SER A 129 -19.00 7.49 -28.84
CA SER A 129 -19.46 6.13 -29.14
C SER A 129 -18.37 5.19 -29.65
N SER A 130 -17.22 5.73 -30.07
CA SER A 130 -16.13 4.99 -30.70
C SER A 130 -15.14 4.47 -29.66
N ALA A 131 -14.82 3.18 -29.70
CA ALA A 131 -13.74 2.64 -28.89
C ALA A 131 -12.38 3.10 -29.45
N VAL A 132 -11.46 3.41 -28.55
CA VAL A 132 -10.05 3.76 -28.86
C VAL A 132 -9.10 2.69 -28.35
N LEU A 133 -9.49 1.96 -27.32
CA LEU A 133 -8.74 0.83 -26.77
C LEU A 133 -9.71 -0.20 -26.19
N GLN A 134 -9.38 -1.48 -26.37
CA GLN A 134 -10.07 -2.57 -25.69
C GLN A 134 -9.04 -3.44 -24.97
N ALA A 135 -9.39 -3.93 -23.77
CA ALA A 135 -8.59 -4.88 -23.05
C ALA A 135 -9.46 -6.00 -22.44
N GLU A 136 -8.93 -7.20 -22.40
CA GLU A 136 -9.54 -8.33 -21.73
C GLU A 136 -8.53 -8.88 -20.72
N PHE A 137 -8.90 -8.87 -19.45
CA PHE A 137 -8.13 -9.40 -18.34
C PHE A 137 -8.63 -10.79 -17.97
N ASP A 138 -7.69 -11.72 -17.74
CA ASP A 138 -8.00 -13.07 -17.26
C ASP A 138 -6.85 -13.55 -16.36
N TYR A 139 -7.13 -14.41 -15.38
CA TYR A 139 -6.08 -14.93 -14.50
C TYR A 139 -5.29 -16.04 -15.18
N ALA A 140 -3.96 -15.97 -15.05
CA ALA A 140 -3.05 -17.03 -15.47
C ALA A 140 -2.86 -18.04 -14.34
N LYS A 141 -3.27 -19.29 -14.55
CA LYS A 141 -3.26 -20.34 -13.50
C LYS A 141 -1.91 -20.58 -12.84
N ASN A 142 -0.80 -20.33 -13.55
CA ASN A 142 0.56 -20.62 -13.08
C ASN A 142 1.43 -19.36 -13.03
N TYR A 143 0.83 -18.19 -12.96
CA TYR A 143 1.56 -16.93 -12.85
C TYR A 143 1.30 -16.33 -11.47
N ASN A 144 2.30 -16.44 -10.60
CA ASN A 144 2.33 -15.82 -9.29
C ASN A 144 3.66 -15.07 -9.14
N ARG A 145 3.58 -13.79 -8.81
CA ARG A 145 4.77 -12.99 -8.54
C ARG A 145 5.21 -13.27 -7.11
N ASN A 146 6.47 -13.56 -6.94
CA ASN A 146 7.08 -13.76 -5.62
C ASN A 146 8.40 -12.97 -5.56
N ASN A 147 8.29 -11.64 -5.61
CA ASN A 147 9.45 -10.76 -5.70
C ASN A 147 10.15 -10.60 -4.34
N GLY A 148 9.48 -10.87 -3.26
CA GLY A 148 10.07 -10.88 -1.92
C GLY A 148 9.10 -10.45 -0.82
N TYR A 149 9.62 -10.53 0.40
CA TYR A 149 8.88 -10.16 1.61
C TYR A 149 9.65 -9.09 2.37
N PHE A 150 8.95 -8.12 2.93
CA PHE A 150 9.57 -7.16 3.81
C PHE A 150 8.68 -6.83 5.00
N ALA A 151 9.32 -6.44 6.08
CA ALA A 151 8.65 -6.06 7.33
C ALA A 151 9.29 -4.80 7.90
N PHE A 152 8.55 -4.13 8.78
CA PHE A 152 9.03 -2.94 9.47
C PHE A 152 9.02 -3.15 10.97
N ILE A 153 10.12 -2.73 11.60
CA ILE A 153 10.24 -2.52 13.05
C ILE A 153 10.41 -1.03 13.25
N LEU A 154 9.47 -0.40 13.96
CA LEU A 154 9.52 1.03 14.27
C LEU A 154 10.27 1.23 15.58
N ASN A 155 11.41 1.94 15.52
CA ASN A 155 12.20 2.32 16.70
C ASN A 155 11.78 3.67 17.28
N ASP A 156 12.25 3.96 18.48
CA ASP A 156 12.00 5.23 19.21
C ASP A 156 10.52 5.62 19.30
N VAL A 157 9.66 4.63 19.46
CA VAL A 157 8.20 4.85 19.52
C VAL A 157 7.70 4.93 20.97
N ASP A 158 6.85 5.92 21.26
CA ASP A 158 6.00 5.92 22.43
C ASP A 158 4.61 5.40 22.03
N PRO A 159 4.19 4.20 22.50
CA PRO A 159 2.91 3.61 22.11
C PRO A 159 1.68 4.43 22.53
N ALA A 160 1.85 5.40 23.44
CA ALA A 160 0.79 6.31 23.87
C ALA A 160 0.69 7.59 23.00
N ASN A 161 1.62 7.80 22.09
CA ASN A 161 1.58 8.93 21.16
C ASN A 161 0.42 8.77 20.16
N ALA A 162 -0.33 9.86 19.94
CA ALA A 162 -1.49 9.86 19.03
C ALA A 162 -1.13 9.38 17.60
N SER A 163 0.02 9.78 17.08
CA SER A 163 0.46 9.37 15.73
C SER A 163 0.81 7.88 15.64
N ILE A 164 1.28 7.28 16.73
CA ILE A 164 1.52 5.83 16.82
C ILE A 164 0.20 5.08 16.99
N ILE A 165 -0.76 5.62 17.75
CA ILE A 165 -2.09 5.05 17.86
C ILE A 165 -2.76 4.94 16.49
N ASP A 166 -2.70 6.00 15.67
CA ASP A 166 -3.23 5.97 14.30
C ASP A 166 -2.58 4.87 13.44
N LEU A 167 -1.27 4.63 13.60
CA LEU A 167 -0.57 3.55 12.92
C LEU A 167 -0.98 2.17 13.44
N ILE A 168 -1.15 2.02 14.74
CA ILE A 168 -1.62 0.76 15.36
C ILE A 168 -3.01 0.39 14.85
N GLU A 169 -3.92 1.35 14.72
CA GLU A 169 -5.29 1.14 14.22
C GLU A 169 -5.37 0.97 12.70
N SER A 170 -4.30 1.29 11.98
CA SER A 170 -4.26 1.15 10.54
C SER A 170 -4.14 -0.32 10.10
N PRO A 171 -4.48 -0.67 8.85
CA PRO A 171 -4.27 -2.01 8.32
C PRO A 171 -2.79 -2.34 8.03
N ALA A 172 -1.87 -1.44 8.33
CA ALA A 172 -0.43 -1.67 8.18
C ALA A 172 0.01 -2.85 9.06
N LYS A 173 1.04 -3.57 8.63
CA LYS A 173 1.67 -4.63 9.43
C LYS A 173 3.00 -4.08 9.95
N ILE A 174 3.00 -3.69 11.21
CA ILE A 174 4.18 -3.12 11.87
C ILE A 174 4.53 -3.86 13.14
N ASN A 175 5.78 -3.75 13.54
CA ASN A 175 6.28 -4.18 14.84
C ASN A 175 6.85 -2.95 15.56
N LEU A 176 6.40 -2.68 16.75
CA LEU A 176 6.85 -1.55 17.55
C LEU A 176 8.01 -2.01 18.45
N LEU A 177 9.17 -1.38 18.31
CA LEU A 177 10.31 -1.61 19.19
C LEU A 177 10.17 -0.73 20.43
N ILE A 178 9.79 -1.35 21.55
CA ILE A 178 9.38 -0.66 22.77
C ILE A 178 10.49 -0.79 23.82
N ARG A 179 10.91 0.33 24.42
CA ARG A 179 11.70 0.27 25.64
C ARG A 179 10.84 -0.26 26.80
N PRO A 180 11.37 -1.18 27.60
CA PRO A 180 10.63 -1.74 28.72
C PRO A 180 10.43 -0.70 29.83
N GLU A 181 9.21 -0.24 29.95
CA GLU A 181 8.75 0.69 30.97
C GLU A 181 7.38 0.27 31.47
N THR A 182 7.11 0.45 32.75
CA THR A 182 5.81 0.06 33.37
C THR A 182 4.63 0.76 32.71
N LYS A 183 4.81 2.02 32.27
CA LYS A 183 3.76 2.77 31.55
C LYS A 183 3.32 2.11 30.25
N ASN A 184 4.24 1.40 29.57
CA ASN A 184 3.98 0.78 28.28
C ASN A 184 3.17 -0.53 28.38
N LEU A 185 3.14 -1.17 29.55
CA LEU A 185 2.42 -2.45 29.75
C LEU A 185 0.95 -2.35 29.39
N GLN A 186 0.31 -1.22 29.69
CA GLN A 186 -1.11 -0.99 29.40
C GLN A 186 -1.39 -0.95 27.88
N GLN A 187 -0.40 -0.60 27.05
CA GLN A 187 -0.56 -0.49 25.61
C GLN A 187 -0.32 -1.82 24.86
N LEU A 188 0.32 -2.80 25.50
CA LEU A 188 0.69 -4.06 24.83
C LEU A 188 -0.53 -4.84 24.34
N GLU A 189 -1.59 -4.87 25.14
CA GLU A 189 -2.85 -5.52 24.76
C GLU A 189 -3.53 -4.78 23.60
N PHE A 190 -3.55 -3.45 23.62
CA PHE A 190 -4.08 -2.62 22.57
C PHE A 190 -3.36 -2.85 21.24
N ILE A 191 -2.02 -2.88 21.23
CA ILE A 191 -1.20 -3.18 20.05
C ILE A 191 -1.61 -4.52 19.45
N ARG A 192 -1.68 -5.56 20.27
CA ARG A 192 -2.02 -6.92 19.84
C ARG A 192 -3.45 -7.07 19.33
N ASN A 193 -4.41 -6.44 20.00
CA ASN A 193 -5.83 -6.49 19.62
C ASN A 193 -6.08 -5.84 18.26
N ASN A 194 -5.21 -4.91 17.84
CA ASN A 194 -5.21 -4.31 16.50
C ASN A 194 -4.37 -5.11 15.48
N GLY A 195 -3.88 -6.30 15.85
CA GLY A 195 -3.13 -7.18 14.92
C GLY A 195 -1.69 -6.76 14.67
N GLN A 196 -1.18 -5.79 15.46
CA GLN A 196 0.21 -5.35 15.38
C GLN A 196 1.10 -6.17 16.30
N GLN A 197 2.41 -6.06 16.11
CA GLN A 197 3.40 -6.73 16.93
C GLN A 197 4.20 -5.71 17.74
N PHE A 198 4.87 -6.18 18.79
CA PHE A 198 5.88 -5.42 19.48
C PHE A 198 7.10 -6.31 19.77
N SER A 199 8.26 -5.68 19.86
CA SER A 199 9.52 -6.24 20.32
C SER A 199 10.08 -5.37 21.44
N VAL A 200 10.95 -5.93 22.25
CA VAL A 200 11.52 -5.25 23.43
C VAL A 200 12.94 -4.82 23.11
N LEU A 201 13.23 -3.52 23.23
CA LEU A 201 14.58 -2.97 23.12
C LEU A 201 15.31 -3.10 24.44
N ILE A 202 16.54 -3.59 24.39
CA ILE A 202 17.47 -3.64 25.51
C ILE A 202 18.65 -2.70 25.17
N ASP A 203 18.73 -1.59 25.87
CA ASP A 203 19.76 -0.58 25.73
C ASP A 203 20.21 -0.03 27.09
N ASP A 204 21.19 0.88 27.08
CA ASP A 204 21.70 1.51 28.31
C ASP A 204 20.76 2.61 28.85
N ASP A 205 19.82 3.10 28.05
CA ASP A 205 18.91 4.21 28.38
C ASP A 205 17.70 3.78 29.23
N ILE A 206 17.52 2.48 29.42
CA ILE A 206 16.46 1.97 30.31
C ILE A 206 16.65 2.55 31.72
N SER A 207 15.70 3.38 32.15
CA SER A 207 15.75 4.08 33.44
C SER A 207 15.17 3.25 34.59
N GLU A 208 14.15 2.43 34.32
CA GLU A 208 13.46 1.64 35.33
C GLU A 208 14.32 0.47 35.84
N GLN A 209 14.61 0.45 37.12
CA GLN A 209 15.50 -0.52 37.76
C GLN A 209 15.04 -1.97 37.61
N ASN A 210 13.73 -2.19 37.43
CA ASN A 210 13.16 -3.53 37.25
C ASN A 210 13.49 -4.13 35.89
N TYR A 211 13.79 -3.29 34.90
CA TYR A 211 14.06 -3.67 33.52
C TYR A 211 15.50 -3.35 33.08
N LYS A 212 16.20 -2.51 33.84
CA LYS A 212 17.58 -2.10 33.50
C LYS A 212 18.54 -3.25 33.61
N LEU A 213 19.27 -3.52 32.54
CA LEU A 213 20.46 -4.38 32.52
C LEU A 213 21.71 -3.50 32.55
N SER A 214 22.73 -3.90 33.28
CA SER A 214 23.98 -3.16 33.41
C SER A 214 25.18 -4.08 33.44
N ALA A 215 26.28 -3.67 32.82
CA ALA A 215 27.57 -4.35 32.86
C ALA A 215 28.10 -4.59 34.27
N THR A 216 27.69 -3.76 35.24
CA THR A 216 28.16 -3.84 36.65
C THR A 216 27.28 -4.71 37.55
N TYR A 217 26.18 -5.24 37.04
CA TYR A 217 25.27 -6.05 37.87
C TYR A 217 25.80 -7.45 38.08
N SER A 218 25.48 -8.03 39.28
CA SER A 218 25.73 -9.45 39.54
C SER A 218 24.83 -10.33 38.67
N GLU A 219 25.29 -11.57 38.40
CA GLU A 219 24.51 -12.57 37.66
C GLU A 219 23.10 -12.74 38.22
N GLN A 220 22.95 -12.83 39.54
CA GLN A 220 21.65 -12.97 40.20
C GLN A 220 20.70 -11.79 39.88
N ARG A 221 21.23 -10.58 39.88
CA ARG A 221 20.46 -9.39 39.53
C ARG A 221 20.02 -9.42 38.08
N ILE A 222 20.91 -9.77 37.16
CA ILE A 222 20.61 -9.89 35.73
C ILE A 222 19.53 -10.94 35.50
N VAL A 223 19.67 -12.14 36.08
CA VAL A 223 18.64 -13.19 35.96
C VAL A 223 17.29 -12.74 36.49
N THR A 224 17.27 -11.96 37.58
CA THR A 224 16.01 -11.40 38.12
C THR A 224 15.38 -10.43 37.16
N VAL A 225 16.15 -9.48 36.59
CA VAL A 225 15.66 -8.52 35.57
C VAL A 225 15.12 -9.24 34.34
N ILE A 226 15.85 -10.24 33.82
CA ILE A 226 15.42 -11.01 32.67
C ILE A 226 14.09 -11.72 32.94
N LYS A 227 13.91 -12.31 34.14
CA LYS A 227 12.62 -12.93 34.51
C LYS A 227 11.47 -11.91 34.48
N THR A 228 11.69 -10.72 35.03
CA THR A 228 10.70 -9.64 35.01
C THR A 228 10.37 -9.22 33.58
N LEU A 229 11.40 -8.96 32.75
CA LEU A 229 11.23 -8.61 31.34
C LEU A 229 10.38 -9.65 30.59
N VAL A 230 10.73 -10.92 30.72
CA VAL A 230 10.01 -12.02 30.03
C VAL A 230 8.57 -12.18 30.54
N THR A 231 8.34 -11.93 31.83
CA THR A 231 7.00 -12.04 32.42
C THR A 231 6.10 -10.88 31.97
N ASP A 232 6.60 -9.66 32.01
CA ASP A 232 5.82 -8.46 31.74
C ASP A 232 5.63 -8.25 30.21
N PHE A 233 6.59 -8.68 29.40
CA PHE A 233 6.56 -8.59 27.93
C PHE A 233 6.41 -9.95 27.23
N GLN A 234 5.63 -10.85 27.80
CA GLN A 234 5.53 -12.27 27.43
C GLN A 234 5.13 -12.55 25.97
N ASN A 235 4.54 -11.60 25.27
CA ASN A 235 4.09 -11.77 23.88
C ASN A 235 4.91 -10.93 22.90
N ALA A 236 6.09 -10.49 23.29
CA ALA A 236 7.02 -9.82 22.37
C ALA A 236 7.39 -10.77 21.22
N ALA A 237 7.44 -10.23 19.99
CA ALA A 237 7.86 -10.99 18.81
C ALA A 237 9.32 -11.46 18.96
N CYS A 238 10.17 -10.61 19.53
CA CYS A 238 11.54 -10.92 19.91
C CYS A 238 12.07 -9.87 20.89
N PHE A 239 13.28 -10.13 21.41
CA PHE A 239 14.09 -9.14 22.12
C PHE A 239 15.20 -8.65 21.20
N ILE A 240 15.45 -7.33 21.20
CA ILE A 240 16.48 -6.71 20.38
C ILE A 240 17.42 -5.95 21.31
N ILE A 241 18.71 -6.23 21.22
CA ILE A 241 19.74 -5.54 22.00
C ILE A 241 20.45 -4.52 21.13
N ASP A 242 20.65 -3.33 21.67
CA ASP A 242 21.55 -2.35 21.04
C ASP A 242 23.00 -2.83 21.19
N ASP A 243 23.60 -3.20 20.07
CA ASP A 243 24.98 -3.70 20.02
C ASP A 243 26.04 -2.59 20.21
N ASN A 244 25.63 -1.33 20.29
CA ASN A 244 26.49 -0.24 20.76
C ASN A 244 26.44 -0.04 22.28
N SER A 245 25.54 -0.73 23.00
CA SER A 245 25.38 -0.57 24.45
C SER A 245 26.57 -1.12 25.26
N ASN A 246 26.83 -0.52 26.42
CA ASN A 246 27.85 -1.01 27.34
C ASN A 246 27.50 -2.41 27.87
N PHE A 247 26.21 -2.69 28.03
CA PHE A 247 25.75 -4.01 28.46
C PHE A 247 26.07 -5.08 27.43
N PHE A 248 25.81 -4.83 26.14
CA PHE A 248 26.16 -5.78 25.07
C PHE A 248 27.65 -6.11 25.05
N ASN A 249 28.49 -5.10 25.21
CA ASN A 249 29.94 -5.23 25.17
C ASN A 249 30.55 -5.82 26.47
N SER A 250 29.71 -6.22 27.43
CA SER A 250 30.14 -6.83 28.68
C SER A 250 30.01 -8.36 28.67
N SER A 251 30.72 -9.05 29.59
CA SER A 251 30.53 -10.49 29.80
C SER A 251 29.11 -10.87 30.26
N ASN A 252 28.34 -9.90 30.75
CA ASN A 252 26.98 -10.12 31.22
C ASN A 252 25.98 -10.36 30.07
N ASN A 253 26.33 -10.02 28.83
CA ASN A 253 25.52 -10.32 27.64
C ASN A 253 25.36 -11.86 27.44
N GLU A 254 26.37 -12.66 27.77
CA GLU A 254 26.27 -14.12 27.70
C GLU A 254 25.18 -14.66 28.63
N ILE A 255 24.98 -14.02 29.79
CA ILE A 255 23.93 -14.42 30.74
C ILE A 255 22.56 -14.13 30.13
N LEU A 256 22.36 -12.95 29.49
CA LEU A 256 21.12 -12.62 28.80
C LEU A 256 20.80 -13.67 27.72
N THR A 257 21.75 -13.91 26.82
CA THR A 257 21.60 -14.86 25.72
C THR A 257 21.22 -16.25 26.26
N ARG A 258 21.91 -16.72 27.27
CA ARG A 258 21.65 -18.03 27.92
C ARG A 258 20.25 -18.08 28.53
N GLU A 259 19.85 -17.07 29.26
CA GLU A 259 18.56 -17.04 29.97
C GLU A 259 17.34 -16.88 29.02
N LEU A 260 17.48 -16.15 27.93
CA LEU A 260 16.45 -16.06 26.88
C LEU A 260 16.35 -17.37 26.09
N SER A 261 17.50 -17.98 25.74
CA SER A 261 17.55 -19.26 25.02
C SER A 261 16.89 -20.41 25.82
N LYS A 262 17.05 -20.46 27.15
CA LYS A 262 16.35 -21.43 28.03
C LYS A 262 14.82 -21.34 27.94
N ARG A 263 14.29 -20.22 27.46
CA ARG A 263 12.86 -19.95 27.33
C ARG A 263 12.39 -19.95 25.87
N ASN A 264 13.25 -20.35 24.94
CA ASN A 264 13.04 -20.32 23.49
C ASN A 264 12.72 -18.92 22.98
N ILE A 265 13.27 -17.89 23.61
CA ILE A 265 13.13 -16.50 23.18
C ILE A 265 14.36 -16.12 22.36
N LYS A 266 14.13 -15.64 21.12
CA LYS A 266 15.19 -15.17 20.24
C LYS A 266 15.65 -13.76 20.67
N LEU A 267 16.96 -13.57 20.70
CA LEU A 267 17.63 -12.29 20.90
C LEU A 267 18.31 -11.91 19.59
N PHE A 268 18.01 -10.73 19.10
CA PHE A 268 18.62 -10.14 17.91
C PHE A 268 19.42 -8.88 18.31
N ARG A 269 20.30 -8.44 17.44
CA ARG A 269 21.03 -7.18 17.57
C ARG A 269 20.39 -6.12 16.67
N THR A 270 20.55 -4.86 17.00
CA THR A 270 20.10 -3.77 16.12
C THR A 270 20.75 -3.86 14.74
N SER A 271 22.02 -4.31 14.66
CA SER A 271 22.74 -4.52 13.40
C SER A 271 22.24 -5.72 12.56
N ASP A 272 21.40 -6.58 13.09
CA ASP A 272 20.82 -7.70 12.32
C ASP A 272 19.68 -7.21 11.38
N PHE A 273 19.27 -5.93 11.49
CA PHE A 273 18.22 -5.32 10.70
C PHE A 273 18.76 -4.24 9.77
N MET A 274 18.08 -4.03 8.64
CA MET A 274 18.42 -2.93 7.75
C MET A 274 17.92 -1.61 8.33
N ASN A 275 18.84 -0.80 8.85
CA ASN A 275 18.51 0.51 9.39
C ASN A 275 18.35 1.52 8.25
N LEU A 276 17.17 2.16 8.13
CA LEU A 276 16.91 3.25 7.22
C LEU A 276 16.82 4.56 8.00
N ILE A 277 17.73 5.47 7.70
CA ILE A 277 17.77 6.79 8.31
C ILE A 277 16.84 7.72 7.54
N ASN A 278 16.08 8.54 8.24
CA ASN A 278 15.19 9.53 7.62
C ASN A 278 15.98 10.72 7.09
N ASP A 279 16.57 10.55 5.91
CA ASP A 279 17.32 11.58 5.19
C ASP A 279 16.91 11.63 3.71
N GLU A 280 17.59 12.46 2.92
CA GLU A 280 17.29 12.62 1.49
C GLU A 280 17.48 11.32 0.68
N THR A 281 18.23 10.35 1.19
CA THR A 281 18.56 9.09 0.49
C THR A 281 17.66 7.92 0.88
N ILE A 282 16.69 8.10 1.76
CA ILE A 282 15.89 7.00 2.31
C ILE A 282 15.13 6.24 1.23
N LEU A 283 14.58 6.94 0.22
CA LEU A 283 13.84 6.30 -0.87
C LEU A 283 14.77 5.45 -1.73
N ASP A 284 15.93 5.99 -2.10
CA ASP A 284 16.93 5.26 -2.88
C ASP A 284 17.49 4.07 -2.11
N SER A 285 17.69 4.22 -0.80
CA SER A 285 18.17 3.14 0.06
C SER A 285 17.14 2.02 0.15
N PHE A 286 15.87 2.35 0.31
CA PHE A 286 14.78 1.39 0.34
C PHE A 286 14.64 0.66 -1.00
N ASP A 287 14.64 1.40 -2.11
CA ASP A 287 14.56 0.85 -3.47
C ASP A 287 15.71 -0.12 -3.73
N ASN A 288 16.97 0.29 -3.48
CA ASN A 288 18.15 -0.54 -3.67
C ASN A 288 18.11 -1.85 -2.87
N GLN A 289 17.61 -1.80 -1.63
CA GLN A 289 17.51 -3.00 -0.79
C GLN A 289 16.45 -3.98 -1.31
N LEU A 290 15.29 -3.49 -1.76
CA LEU A 290 14.26 -4.35 -2.31
C LEU A 290 14.63 -4.91 -3.69
N GLU A 291 15.28 -4.12 -4.54
CA GLU A 291 15.75 -4.58 -5.86
C GLU A 291 16.88 -5.60 -5.76
N ALA A 292 17.68 -5.54 -4.69
CA ALA A 292 18.73 -6.53 -4.41
C ALA A 292 18.18 -7.86 -3.85
N LEU A 293 16.92 -7.92 -3.43
CA LEU A 293 16.33 -9.16 -2.94
C LEU A 293 16.21 -10.19 -4.04
N VAL A 294 16.73 -11.39 -3.76
CA VAL A 294 16.46 -12.57 -4.59
C VAL A 294 14.98 -12.91 -4.50
N SER A 295 14.39 -13.41 -5.58
CA SER A 295 12.99 -13.83 -5.61
C SER A 295 12.66 -14.73 -4.41
N GLY A 296 11.63 -14.36 -3.65
CA GLY A 296 11.24 -15.02 -2.42
C GLY A 296 12.10 -14.68 -1.19
N GLY A 297 13.11 -13.82 -1.33
CA GLY A 297 13.92 -13.33 -0.22
C GLY A 297 13.11 -12.45 0.75
N SER A 298 13.66 -12.20 1.93
CA SER A 298 13.01 -11.39 2.94
C SER A 298 13.98 -10.41 3.61
N ILE A 299 13.47 -9.25 4.04
CA ILE A 299 14.22 -8.21 4.74
C ILE A 299 13.36 -7.56 5.81
N ILE A 300 13.99 -7.17 6.91
CA ILE A 300 13.36 -6.36 7.96
C ILE A 300 14.05 -5.01 8.03
N PHE A 301 13.26 -3.96 7.88
CA PHE A 301 13.70 -2.58 8.02
C PHE A 301 13.48 -2.10 9.45
N LEU A 302 14.52 -1.51 10.05
CA LEU A 302 14.45 -0.79 11.31
C LEU A 302 14.37 0.70 10.96
N VAL A 303 13.27 1.38 11.33
CA VAL A 303 12.96 2.74 10.89
C VAL A 303 12.31 3.56 12.00
N SER A 304 12.48 4.88 11.97
CA SER A 304 11.67 5.78 12.80
C SER A 304 10.23 5.89 12.24
N GLU A 305 9.32 6.44 13.04
CA GLU A 305 7.95 6.72 12.61
C GLU A 305 7.90 7.62 11.37
N GLU A 306 8.70 8.70 11.37
CA GLU A 306 8.79 9.66 10.26
C GLU A 306 9.33 8.99 9.00
N ALA A 307 10.37 8.18 9.13
CA ALA A 307 10.94 7.39 8.05
C ALA A 307 9.90 6.45 7.44
N TYR A 308 9.14 5.73 8.26
CA TYR A 308 8.07 4.86 7.79
C TYR A 308 6.98 5.61 7.01
N LYS A 309 6.59 6.79 7.51
CA LYS A 309 5.58 7.63 6.84
C LYS A 309 6.08 8.15 5.48
N SER A 310 7.34 8.53 5.37
CA SER A 310 7.93 9.00 4.11
C SER A 310 8.02 7.88 3.06
N LEU A 311 8.13 6.62 3.48
CA LEU A 311 8.17 5.44 2.59
C LEU A 311 6.79 5.00 2.06
N ASN A 312 5.69 5.61 2.47
CA ASN A 312 4.33 5.11 2.14
C ASN A 312 4.06 4.99 0.63
N SER A 313 4.59 5.89 -0.20
CA SER A 313 4.49 5.81 -1.66
C SER A 313 5.25 4.62 -2.22
N GLU A 314 6.48 4.40 -1.74
CA GLU A 314 7.34 3.33 -2.20
C GLU A 314 6.84 1.96 -1.73
N ILE A 315 6.33 1.86 -0.50
CA ILE A 315 5.66 0.65 0.00
C ILE A 315 4.53 0.24 -0.95
N LYS A 316 3.70 1.19 -1.37
CA LYS A 316 2.61 0.93 -2.33
C LYS A 316 3.13 0.51 -3.70
N LYS A 317 4.18 1.17 -4.21
CA LYS A 317 4.85 0.86 -5.48
C LYS A 317 5.36 -0.59 -5.48
N TYR A 318 6.08 -1.01 -4.45
CA TYR A 318 6.62 -2.37 -4.35
C TYR A 318 5.52 -3.41 -4.10
N THR A 319 4.48 -3.07 -3.36
CA THR A 319 3.32 -3.96 -3.19
C THR A 319 2.61 -4.20 -4.53
N LYS A 320 2.46 -3.18 -5.38
CA LYS A 320 1.96 -3.35 -6.75
C LYS A 320 2.86 -4.28 -7.57
N LYS A 321 4.16 -4.19 -7.44
CA LYS A 321 5.14 -5.07 -8.11
C LYS A 321 5.14 -6.51 -7.60
N GLY A 322 4.37 -6.85 -6.56
CA GLY A 322 4.27 -8.23 -6.05
C GLY A 322 5.16 -8.55 -4.85
N TYR A 323 5.82 -7.54 -4.28
CA TYR A 323 6.41 -7.68 -2.94
C TYR A 323 5.32 -7.69 -1.88
N ARG A 324 5.55 -8.35 -0.77
CA ARG A 324 4.55 -8.47 0.30
C ARG A 324 5.06 -7.91 1.60
N VAL A 325 4.28 -6.98 2.18
CA VAL A 325 4.47 -6.56 3.56
C VAL A 325 3.92 -7.65 4.47
N ILE A 326 4.78 -8.21 5.30
CA ILE A 326 4.41 -9.25 6.27
C ILE A 326 4.80 -8.81 7.69
N THR A 327 4.32 -9.54 8.69
CA THR A 327 4.74 -9.33 10.07
C THR A 327 6.18 -9.78 10.27
N SER A 328 6.97 -9.01 11.02
CA SER A 328 8.39 -9.31 11.24
C SER A 328 8.61 -10.68 11.87
N SER A 329 7.69 -11.15 12.71
CA SER A 329 7.80 -12.49 13.34
C SER A 329 7.88 -13.61 12.32
N LEU A 330 7.22 -13.50 11.16
CA LEU A 330 7.31 -14.53 10.11
C LEU A 330 8.73 -14.62 9.54
N ILE A 331 9.40 -13.49 9.33
CA ILE A 331 10.79 -13.46 8.86
C ILE A 331 11.74 -13.94 9.96
N LEU A 332 11.49 -13.52 11.20
CA LEU A 332 12.33 -13.88 12.35
C LEU A 332 12.25 -15.37 12.72
N LEU A 333 11.17 -16.05 12.37
CA LEU A 333 11.01 -17.48 12.62
C LEU A 333 11.73 -18.36 11.59
N ASP A 334 11.86 -17.86 10.36
CA ASP A 334 12.52 -18.60 9.27
C ASP A 334 14.05 -18.51 9.32
N ASN A 335 14.60 -17.59 10.13
CA ASN A 335 16.04 -17.43 10.42
C ASN A 335 16.36 -18.08 11.78
#